data_90d8a37b13e9e5b9dfcbcf406385f499
#
_entry.id   90d8a37b13e9e5b9dfcbcf406385f499
#
_cell.length_a   1.000
_cell.length_b   1.000
_cell.length_c   1.000
_cell.angle_alpha   90.00
_cell.angle_beta   90.00
_cell.angle_gamma   90.00
#
_symmetry.space_group_name_H-M   'P 1'
#
loop_
_entity.id
_entity.type
_entity.pdbx_description
1 polymer ?
#
loop_
_entity_poly.entity_id
_entity_poly.type
_entity_poly.pdbx_seq_one_letter_code
_entity_poly.pdbx_strand_id
1 'polypeptide(L)'
;MPKGIMYVASLPVSPDKEADYHDWYNQTHLAELTKIDGVVSARRFAPTNSEGPFIAIYELDTDDLDGVLARMGELAAGGQMSSLEFLNLDPPPVPKIYREIASFEP
;
A
#
# COMPACT_ATOMS: atom_id res chain seq x y z
N MET A 1 -11.09 18.31 6.25
CA MET A 1 -10.13 17.79 5.27
C MET A 1 -10.64 16.48 4.70
N PRO A 2 -10.59 16.27 3.34
CA PRO A 2 -10.95 14.97 2.79
C PRO A 2 -10.08 13.87 3.35
N LYS A 3 -10.72 12.77 3.70
CA LYS A 3 -10.06 11.59 4.20
C LYS A 3 -10.38 10.41 3.30
N GLY A 4 -9.47 9.48 3.22
CA GLY A 4 -9.65 8.29 2.44
C GLY A 4 -8.60 7.26 2.76
N ILE A 5 -8.54 6.25 1.91
CA ILE A 5 -7.52 5.22 2.01
C ILE A 5 -6.96 4.90 0.64
N MET A 6 -5.74 4.41 0.63
CA MET A 6 -5.21 3.69 -0.51
C MET A 6 -5.17 2.22 -0.14
N TYR A 7 -5.78 1.40 -0.98
CA TYR A 7 -5.92 -0.03 -0.76
C TYR A 7 -5.06 -0.78 -1.77
N VAL A 8 -4.20 -1.67 -1.28
CA VAL A 8 -3.34 -2.46 -2.15
C VAL A 8 -3.38 -3.92 -1.71
N ALA A 9 -3.84 -4.80 -2.61
CA ALA A 9 -3.80 -6.24 -2.40
C ALA A 9 -2.61 -6.80 -3.16
N SER A 10 -1.81 -7.65 -2.53
CA SER A 10 -0.63 -8.22 -3.15
C SER A 10 -0.32 -9.61 -2.62
N LEU A 11 0.50 -10.33 -3.37
CA LEU A 11 0.99 -11.66 -3.02
C LEU A 11 2.51 -11.67 -3.10
N PRO A 12 3.20 -12.53 -2.33
CA PRO A 12 4.63 -12.70 -2.53
C PRO A 12 4.93 -13.30 -3.91
N VAL A 13 6.14 -13.05 -4.39
CA VAL A 13 6.57 -13.51 -5.72
C VAL A 13 6.51 -15.03 -5.82
N SER A 14 6.76 -15.74 -4.71
CA SER A 14 6.66 -17.20 -4.63
C SER A 14 6.50 -17.61 -3.17
N PRO A 15 6.00 -18.83 -2.88
CA PRO A 15 5.81 -19.27 -1.49
C PRO A 15 7.10 -19.30 -0.68
N ASP A 16 8.22 -19.65 -1.29
CA ASP A 16 9.51 -19.70 -0.61
C ASP A 16 10.10 -18.32 -0.31
N LYS A 17 9.53 -17.26 -0.89
CA LYS A 17 9.94 -15.88 -0.67
C LYS A 17 8.97 -15.11 0.23
N GLU A 18 7.98 -15.78 0.80
CA GLU A 18 6.96 -15.10 1.60
C GLU A 18 7.56 -14.37 2.81
N ALA A 19 8.52 -14.98 3.51
CA ALA A 19 9.16 -14.33 4.65
C ALA A 19 9.92 -13.08 4.22
N ASP A 20 10.65 -13.15 3.13
CA ASP A 20 11.37 -11.99 2.58
C ASP A 20 10.39 -10.89 2.14
N TYR A 21 9.27 -11.28 1.54
CA TYR A 21 8.20 -10.35 1.14
C TYR A 21 7.65 -9.60 2.35
N HIS A 22 7.37 -10.30 3.46
CA HIS A 22 6.85 -9.64 4.66
C HIS A 22 7.89 -8.73 5.29
N ASP A 23 9.14 -9.17 5.38
CA ASP A 23 10.21 -8.36 5.95
C ASP A 23 10.41 -7.07 5.14
N TRP A 24 10.48 -7.19 3.83
CA TRP A 24 10.63 -6.04 2.95
C TRP A 24 9.46 -5.07 3.10
N TYR A 25 8.24 -5.62 3.08
CA TYR A 25 7.03 -4.80 3.15
C TYR A 25 6.97 -4.06 4.48
N ASN A 26 7.17 -4.77 5.59
CA ASN A 26 7.03 -4.19 6.92
C ASN A 26 8.16 -3.21 7.26
N GLN A 27 9.38 -3.49 6.83
CA GLN A 27 10.55 -2.70 7.24
C GLN A 27 10.91 -1.61 6.26
N THR A 28 10.55 -1.75 5.00
CA THR A 28 11.00 -0.86 3.93
C THR A 28 9.84 -0.19 3.20
N HIS A 29 8.94 -0.99 2.63
CA HIS A 29 7.95 -0.48 1.69
C HIS A 29 6.90 0.41 2.37
N LEU A 30 6.41 0.04 3.55
CA LEU A 30 5.47 0.90 4.28
C LEU A 30 6.10 2.25 4.60
N ALA A 31 7.37 2.25 4.99
CA ALA A 31 8.08 3.49 5.29
C ALA A 31 8.24 4.36 4.04
N GLU A 32 8.48 3.74 2.88
CA GLU A 32 8.59 4.47 1.63
C GLU A 32 7.29 5.19 1.28
N LEU A 33 6.17 4.50 1.40
CA LEU A 33 4.87 5.06 1.02
C LEU A 33 4.37 6.08 2.03
N THR A 34 4.71 5.95 3.31
CA THR A 34 4.30 6.94 4.32
C THR A 34 5.05 8.27 4.19
N LYS A 35 6.08 8.34 3.37
CA LYS A 35 6.75 9.60 3.04
C LYS A 35 5.99 10.44 2.02
N ILE A 36 5.01 9.84 1.35
CA ILE A 36 4.20 10.56 0.37
C ILE A 36 3.31 11.58 1.10
N ASP A 37 3.32 12.81 0.63
CA ASP A 37 2.48 13.86 1.20
C ASP A 37 1.01 13.45 1.12
N GLY A 38 0.31 13.50 2.25
CA GLY A 38 -1.09 13.08 2.35
C GLY A 38 -1.28 11.68 2.94
N VAL A 39 -0.22 10.87 3.01
CA VAL A 39 -0.29 9.55 3.65
C VAL A 39 0.10 9.71 5.11
N VAL A 40 -0.82 9.38 6.02
CA VAL A 40 -0.63 9.64 7.45
C VAL A 40 -0.38 8.38 8.27
N SER A 41 -0.73 7.21 7.76
CA SER A 41 -0.43 5.94 8.44
C SER A 41 -0.55 4.79 7.45
N ALA A 42 -0.04 3.63 7.86
CA ALA A 42 -0.12 2.42 7.06
C ALA A 42 -0.31 1.21 7.96
N ARG A 43 -1.14 0.27 7.53
CA ARG A 43 -1.40 -0.98 8.23
C ARG A 43 -1.49 -2.12 7.22
N ARG A 44 -1.07 -3.31 7.64
CA ARG A 44 -1.16 -4.49 6.81
C ARG A 44 -2.06 -5.53 7.46
N PHE A 45 -2.73 -6.30 6.62
CA PHE A 45 -3.69 -7.32 7.06
C PHE A 45 -3.46 -8.62 6.31
N ALA A 46 -3.59 -9.73 7.03
CA ALA A 46 -3.52 -11.06 6.44
C ALA A 46 -4.91 -11.70 6.49
N PRO A 47 -5.26 -12.53 5.49
CA PRO A 47 -6.52 -13.26 5.56
C PRO A 47 -6.49 -14.26 6.71
N THR A 48 -7.59 -14.34 7.46
CA THR A 48 -7.64 -15.22 8.63
C THR A 48 -7.67 -16.70 8.28
N ASN A 49 -8.10 -17.02 7.06
CA ASN A 49 -8.18 -18.40 6.57
C ASN A 49 -6.94 -18.80 5.74
N SER A 50 -5.91 -17.97 5.73
CA SER A 50 -4.68 -18.20 4.98
C SER A 50 -4.87 -18.29 3.46
N GLU A 51 -5.99 -17.79 2.96
CA GLU A 51 -6.29 -17.78 1.52
C GLU A 51 -6.41 -16.36 1.01
N GLY A 52 -5.86 -16.14 -0.17
CA GLY A 52 -5.98 -14.87 -0.84
C GLY A 52 -4.85 -13.91 -0.52
N PRO A 53 -4.96 -12.69 -1.03
CA PRO A 53 -3.87 -11.73 -0.93
C PRO A 53 -3.76 -11.11 0.46
N PHE A 54 -2.56 -10.57 0.73
CA PHE A 54 -2.34 -9.68 1.86
C PHE A 54 -2.75 -8.26 1.46
N ILE A 55 -3.27 -7.50 2.41
CA ILE A 55 -3.82 -6.17 2.16
C ILE A 55 -2.97 -5.14 2.89
N ALA A 56 -2.64 -4.05 2.21
CA ALA A 56 -2.07 -2.87 2.83
C ALA A 56 -3.07 -1.73 2.73
N ILE A 57 -3.32 -1.05 3.84
CA ILE A 57 -4.23 0.09 3.91
C ILE A 57 -3.40 1.29 4.36
N TYR A 58 -3.38 2.33 3.54
CA TYR A 58 -2.72 3.59 3.84
C TYR A 58 -3.78 4.64 4.11
N GLU A 59 -3.78 5.23 5.30
CA GLU A 59 -4.72 6.30 5.61
C GLU A 59 -4.27 7.58 4.95
N LEU A 60 -5.21 8.28 4.34
CA LEU A 60 -4.97 9.51 3.61
C LEU A 60 -5.72 10.66 4.26
N ASP A 61 -5.07 11.82 4.35
CA ASP A 61 -5.67 13.06 4.81
C ASP A 61 -5.10 14.17 3.92
N THR A 62 -5.82 14.49 2.86
CA THR A 62 -5.34 15.45 1.85
C THR A 62 -6.54 15.96 1.05
N ASP A 63 -6.43 17.20 0.57
CA ASP A 63 -7.42 17.77 -0.35
C ASP A 63 -7.34 17.17 -1.75
N ASP A 64 -6.26 16.45 -2.06
CA ASP A 64 -6.02 15.89 -3.38
C ASP A 64 -5.76 14.39 -3.25
N LEU A 65 -6.83 13.61 -3.01
CA LEU A 65 -6.73 12.17 -2.81
C LEU A 65 -6.12 11.47 -4.04
N ASP A 66 -6.57 11.83 -5.23
CA ASP A 66 -6.05 11.19 -6.45
C ASP A 66 -4.60 11.55 -6.72
N GLY A 67 -4.15 12.69 -6.21
CA GLY A 67 -2.75 13.10 -6.34
C GLY A 67 -1.77 12.19 -5.61
N VAL A 68 -2.25 11.38 -4.65
CA VAL A 68 -1.40 10.43 -3.95
C VAL A 68 -0.81 9.41 -4.93
N LEU A 69 -1.62 8.90 -5.86
CA LEU A 69 -1.13 7.95 -6.88
C LEU A 69 -0.08 8.60 -7.78
N ALA A 70 -0.29 9.86 -8.18
CA ALA A 70 0.68 10.58 -9.00
C ALA A 70 2.00 10.76 -8.25
N ARG A 71 1.95 11.13 -6.97
CA ARG A 71 3.15 11.28 -6.15
C ARG A 71 3.88 9.97 -5.95
N MET A 72 3.14 8.86 -5.78
CA MET A 72 3.75 7.53 -5.69
C MET A 72 4.49 7.19 -6.99
N GLY A 73 3.88 7.47 -8.14
CA GLY A 73 4.51 7.25 -9.43
C GLY A 73 5.77 8.08 -9.61
N GLU A 74 5.78 9.32 -9.11
CA GLU A 74 6.97 10.18 -9.17
C GLU A 74 8.11 9.63 -8.34
N LEU A 75 7.83 9.10 -7.14
CA LEU A 75 8.85 8.47 -6.30
C LEU A 75 9.46 7.26 -7.01
N ALA A 76 8.62 6.43 -7.61
CA ALA A 76 9.09 5.25 -8.33
C ALA A 76 9.93 5.65 -9.54
N ALA A 77 9.48 6.63 -10.32
CA ALA A 77 10.20 7.10 -11.50
C ALA A 77 11.53 7.77 -11.13
N GLY A 78 11.59 8.41 -9.97
CA GLY A 78 12.82 9.06 -9.47
C GLY A 78 13.81 8.12 -8.82
N GLY A 79 13.53 6.82 -8.78
CA GLY A 79 14.42 5.83 -8.17
C GLY A 79 14.44 5.88 -6.64
N GLN A 80 13.41 6.46 -6.04
CA GLN A 80 13.34 6.65 -4.58
C GLN A 80 12.59 5.51 -3.88
N MET A 81 12.11 4.54 -4.63
CA MET A 81 11.48 3.34 -4.10
C MET A 81 12.36 2.12 -4.34
N SER A 82 12.33 1.20 -3.39
CA SER A 82 13.07 -0.04 -3.51
C SER A 82 12.50 -0.94 -4.62
N SER A 83 13.28 -1.93 -5.01
CA SER A 83 12.87 -2.92 -6.02
C SER A 83 11.62 -3.68 -5.55
N LEU A 84 10.74 -4.01 -6.49
CA LEU A 84 9.53 -4.79 -6.24
C LEU A 84 9.77 -6.30 -6.43
N GLU A 85 11.00 -6.76 -6.25
CA GLU A 85 11.39 -8.15 -6.53
C GLU A 85 10.63 -9.19 -5.71
N PHE A 86 10.12 -8.80 -4.54
CA PHE A 86 9.39 -9.72 -3.68
C PHE A 86 7.89 -9.80 -3.98
N LEU A 87 7.38 -8.93 -4.85
CA LEU A 87 5.97 -8.92 -5.23
C LEU A 87 5.70 -9.80 -6.43
N ASN A 88 4.55 -10.48 -6.39
CA ASN A 88 4.03 -11.12 -7.59
C ASN A 88 3.48 -10.02 -8.51
N LEU A 89 4.03 -9.90 -9.70
CA LEU A 89 3.65 -8.88 -10.67
C LEU A 89 2.82 -9.43 -11.83
N ASP A 90 2.29 -10.65 -11.69
CA ASP A 90 1.47 -11.28 -12.72
C ASP A 90 0.19 -11.88 -12.13
N PRO A 91 -0.90 -11.08 -12.00
CA PRO A 91 -0.98 -9.66 -12.38
C PRO A 91 -0.33 -8.76 -11.33
N PRO A 92 0.10 -7.56 -11.70
CA PRO A 92 0.68 -6.63 -10.73
C PRO A 92 -0.39 -6.09 -9.78
N PRO A 93 -0.01 -5.72 -8.55
CA PRO A 93 -0.93 -5.08 -7.63
C PRO A 93 -1.41 -3.75 -8.22
N VAL A 94 -2.70 -3.43 -7.98
CA VAL A 94 -3.28 -2.18 -8.45
C VAL A 94 -3.72 -1.37 -7.23
N PRO A 95 -3.03 -0.27 -6.90
CA PRO A 95 -3.46 0.61 -5.84
C PRO A 95 -4.79 1.26 -6.19
N LYS A 96 -5.68 1.33 -5.22
CA LYS A 96 -6.99 1.96 -5.39
C LYS A 96 -7.19 3.01 -4.32
N ILE A 97 -7.71 4.16 -4.73
CA ILE A 97 -8.01 5.26 -3.81
C ILE A 97 -9.50 5.25 -3.50
N TYR A 98 -9.82 5.28 -2.21
CA TYR A 98 -11.20 5.36 -1.74
C TYR A 98 -11.35 6.59 -0.87
N ARG A 99 -12.42 7.36 -1.10
CA ARG A 99 -12.76 8.51 -0.28
C ARG A 99 -13.69 8.08 0.84
N GLU A 100 -13.45 8.56 2.05
CA GLU A 100 -14.36 8.32 3.16
C GLU A 100 -15.68 9.03 2.88
N ILE A 101 -16.79 8.31 2.95
CA ILE A 101 -18.12 8.89 2.72
C ILE A 101 -18.97 8.90 3.97
N ALA A 102 -18.59 8.18 5.01
CA ALA A 102 -19.29 8.18 6.29
C ALA A 102 -18.40 7.56 7.35
N SER A 103 -18.59 8.00 8.60
CA SER A 103 -18.00 7.35 9.77
C SER A 103 -19.01 7.38 10.90
N PHE A 104 -18.94 6.39 11.78
CA PHE A 104 -19.83 6.29 12.92
C PHE A 104 -19.08 5.71 14.11
N GLU A 105 -19.18 6.37 15.24
CA GLU A 105 -18.64 5.88 16.50
C GLU A 105 -19.81 5.80 17.50
N PRO A 106 -20.10 4.57 18.04
CA PRO A 106 -21.19 4.42 18.99
C PRO A 106 -20.90 5.06 20.35
#